data_66ea2b8fd46179230dd6817202e9a9d6
#
_entry.id   66ea2b8fd46179230dd6817202e9a9d6
#
_cell.length_a   1.000
_cell.length_b   1.000
_cell.length_c   1.000
_cell.angle_alpha   90.00
_cell.angle_beta   90.00
_cell.angle_gamma   90.00
#
_symmetry.space_group_name_H-M   'P 1'
#
loop_
_entity.id
_entity.type
_entity.pdbx_description
1 polymer ?
#
loop_
_entity_poly.entity_id
_entity_poly.type
_entity_poly.pdbx_seq_one_letter_code
_entity_poly.pdbx_strand_id
1 'polypeptide(L)'
;VDVNGNTALATEKIISPEQWQSQFNPASIVAYSWRGEYIACYTKPDGKQDVFVFSPVNMDIRYLSTPFDCAWVDLAKDMMRVVTGDKMSVLAGGSLPFTIRWHSKIFSLPERTSFSCIRVKSPAPERVGITIMADDVPVIHFAPGTFKGSVVRLPAATGQNWQVMVSGFGQVERITLSTSMSEMPV
;
A
#
# COMPACT_ATOMS: atom_id res chain seq x y z
N VAL A 1 17.48 16.11 6.31
CA VAL A 1 18.15 17.43 6.27
C VAL A 1 18.26 17.82 4.82
N ASP A 2 17.73 18.98 4.46
CA ASP A 2 17.86 19.53 3.10
C ASP A 2 19.27 20.06 2.84
N VAL A 3 19.52 20.52 1.62
CA VAL A 3 20.83 21.10 1.22
C VAL A 3 21.21 22.37 2.02
N ASN A 4 20.24 23.00 2.69
CA ASN A 4 20.42 24.19 3.52
C ASN A 4 20.55 23.85 5.02
N GLY A 5 20.53 22.56 5.37
CA GLY A 5 20.63 22.10 6.75
C GLY A 5 19.31 22.12 7.52
N ASN A 6 18.18 22.40 6.88
CA ASN A 6 16.88 22.34 7.55
C ASN A 6 16.45 20.90 7.79
N THR A 7 15.87 20.65 8.95
CA THR A 7 15.27 19.34 9.28
C THR A 7 13.75 19.42 9.14
N ALA A 8 13.17 18.45 8.46
CA ALA A 8 11.73 18.26 8.41
C ALA A 8 11.39 16.83 8.77
N LEU A 9 10.24 16.61 9.40
CA LEU A 9 9.73 15.28 9.68
C LEU A 9 9.17 14.68 8.38
N ALA A 10 9.90 13.75 7.79
CA ALA A 10 9.53 13.12 6.53
C ALA A 10 8.18 12.40 6.58
N THR A 11 7.75 11.97 7.77
CA THR A 11 6.52 11.20 7.99
C THR A 11 5.34 12.03 8.51
N GLU A 12 5.51 13.34 8.74
CA GLU A 12 4.49 14.19 9.37
C GLU A 12 3.13 14.17 8.68
N LYS A 13 3.14 14.05 7.34
CA LYS A 13 1.91 14.00 6.55
C LYS A 13 1.34 12.60 6.35
N ILE A 14 2.03 11.57 6.82
CA ILE A 14 1.71 10.16 6.57
C ILE A 14 1.28 9.48 7.87
N ILE A 15 2.01 9.72 8.95
CA ILE A 15 1.80 9.07 10.25
C ILE A 15 1.86 10.15 11.33
N SER A 16 0.83 10.18 12.20
CA SER A 16 0.86 11.08 13.36
C SER A 16 1.91 10.63 14.39
N PRO A 17 2.42 11.53 15.26
CA PRO A 17 3.32 11.16 16.33
C PRO A 17 2.75 10.06 17.24
N GLU A 18 1.45 10.08 17.52
CA GLU A 18 0.76 9.08 18.34
C GLU A 18 0.72 7.72 17.63
N GLN A 19 0.42 7.71 16.34
CA GLN A 19 0.46 6.49 15.53
C GLN A 19 1.89 5.93 15.46
N TRP A 20 2.89 6.82 15.30
CA TRP A 20 4.29 6.40 15.29
C TRP A 20 4.67 5.69 16.60
N GLN A 21 4.31 6.27 17.75
CA GLN A 21 4.59 5.67 19.05
C GLN A 21 3.81 4.37 19.31
N SER A 22 2.58 4.27 18.83
CA SER A 22 1.73 3.11 19.06
C SER A 22 2.02 1.94 18.13
N GLN A 23 2.45 2.21 16.89
CA GLN A 23 2.67 1.17 15.87
C GLN A 23 4.13 0.71 15.80
N PHE A 24 5.06 1.59 16.10
CA PHE A 24 6.48 1.31 15.98
C PHE A 24 7.16 1.35 17.35
N ASN A 25 8.17 0.53 17.52
CA ASN A 25 9.12 0.64 18.62
C ASN A 25 10.40 1.25 18.04
N PRO A 26 10.63 2.56 18.16
CA PRO A 26 11.76 3.24 17.52
C PRO A 26 13.12 2.67 17.91
N ALA A 27 13.25 2.18 19.14
CA ALA A 27 14.50 1.59 19.65
C ALA A 27 14.86 0.26 18.96
N SER A 28 13.88 -0.40 18.31
CA SER A 28 14.09 -1.67 17.60
C SER A 28 14.33 -1.49 16.11
N ILE A 29 14.28 -0.25 15.60
CA ILE A 29 14.40 -0.01 14.16
C ILE A 29 15.85 -0.22 13.70
N VAL A 30 16.03 -1.15 12.76
CA VAL A 30 17.27 -1.32 12.00
C VAL A 30 16.97 -1.05 10.55
N ALA A 31 17.64 -0.06 9.98
CA ALA A 31 17.30 0.45 8.66
C ALA A 31 18.44 0.43 7.66
N TYR A 32 18.07 0.33 6.40
CA TYR A 32 18.95 0.24 5.25
C TYR A 32 18.45 1.21 4.17
N SER A 33 19.37 1.73 3.37
CA SER A 33 19.03 2.52 2.17
C SER A 33 19.35 1.71 0.92
N TRP A 34 18.36 1.56 0.04
CA TRP A 34 18.53 0.89 -1.23
C TRP A 34 17.60 1.49 -2.29
N ARG A 35 18.15 1.80 -3.46
CA ARG A 35 17.42 2.42 -4.59
C ARG A 35 16.64 3.68 -4.23
N GLY A 36 17.21 4.49 -3.33
CA GLY A 36 16.58 5.72 -2.87
C GLY A 36 15.41 5.54 -1.90
N GLU A 37 15.16 4.32 -1.45
CA GLU A 37 14.16 3.98 -0.44
C GLU A 37 14.82 3.67 0.91
N TYR A 38 14.09 3.95 1.98
CA TYR A 38 14.45 3.60 3.35
C TYR A 38 13.69 2.35 3.76
N ILE A 39 14.40 1.25 3.99
CA ILE A 39 13.86 -0.06 4.32
C ILE A 39 14.20 -0.37 5.76
N ALA A 40 13.21 -0.52 6.61
CA ALA A 40 13.41 -0.68 8.05
C ALA A 40 12.68 -1.89 8.61
N CYS A 41 13.43 -2.74 9.30
CA CYS A 41 12.89 -3.77 10.17
C CYS A 41 12.65 -3.18 11.56
N TYR A 42 11.56 -3.55 12.19
CA TYR A 42 11.22 -3.14 13.53
C TYR A 42 10.40 -4.21 14.25
N THR A 43 10.37 -4.13 15.56
CA THR A 43 9.53 -5.01 16.40
C THR A 43 8.28 -4.25 16.80
N LYS A 44 7.11 -4.79 16.44
CA LYS A 44 5.81 -4.24 16.85
C LYS A 44 5.60 -4.38 18.36
N PRO A 45 4.65 -3.64 18.94
CA PRO A 45 4.29 -3.78 20.36
C PRO A 45 3.87 -5.19 20.77
N ASP A 46 3.36 -6.01 19.83
CA ASP A 46 3.01 -7.41 20.04
C ASP A 46 4.21 -8.39 20.01
N GLY A 47 5.43 -7.85 19.87
CA GLY A 47 6.67 -8.62 19.80
C GLY A 47 7.00 -9.19 18.43
N LYS A 48 6.13 -9.04 17.44
CA LYS A 48 6.38 -9.53 16.07
C LYS A 48 7.24 -8.56 15.29
N GLN A 49 8.11 -9.10 14.46
CA GLN A 49 8.86 -8.30 13.51
C GLN A 49 8.03 -7.95 12.29
N ASP A 50 8.26 -6.77 11.75
CA ASP A 50 7.65 -6.28 10.52
C ASP A 50 8.67 -5.40 9.76
N VAL A 51 8.38 -5.11 8.51
CA VAL A 51 9.23 -4.27 7.67
C VAL A 51 8.39 -3.19 7.02
N PHE A 52 8.84 -1.96 7.12
CA PHE A 52 8.29 -0.91 6.27
C PHE A 52 9.33 -0.39 5.29
N VAL A 53 8.84 0.07 4.16
CA VAL A 53 9.62 0.76 3.13
C VAL A 53 9.05 2.16 2.98
N PHE A 54 9.89 3.15 3.21
CA PHE A 54 9.54 4.55 3.01
C PHE A 54 10.22 5.09 1.76
N SER A 55 9.42 5.66 0.86
CA SER A 55 9.90 6.36 -0.33
C SER A 55 9.89 7.87 -0.08
N PRO A 56 11.07 8.53 0.04
CA PRO A 56 11.13 9.98 0.23
C PRO A 56 10.69 10.75 -1.02
N VAL A 57 10.71 10.13 -2.20
CA VAL A 57 10.27 10.76 -3.45
C VAL A 57 8.75 10.84 -3.53
N ASN A 58 8.09 9.74 -3.23
CA ASN A 58 6.62 9.64 -3.30
C ASN A 58 5.95 10.02 -1.98
N MET A 59 6.72 10.15 -0.89
CA MET A 59 6.22 10.38 0.46
C MET A 59 5.18 9.33 0.84
N ASP A 60 5.47 8.05 0.59
CA ASP A 60 4.62 6.93 0.92
C ASP A 60 5.32 5.90 1.82
N ILE A 61 4.53 5.13 2.55
CA ILE A 61 4.99 4.00 3.35
C ILE A 61 4.30 2.74 2.86
N ARG A 62 5.11 1.70 2.63
CA ARG A 62 4.66 0.35 2.28
C ARG A 62 5.14 -0.64 3.33
N TYR A 63 4.39 -1.69 3.56
CA TYR A 63 4.75 -2.76 4.48
C TYR A 63 5.08 -4.03 3.71
N LEU A 64 6.15 -4.71 4.10
CA LEU A 64 6.51 -6.02 3.58
C LEU A 64 6.12 -7.08 4.61
N SER A 65 5.40 -8.10 4.18
CA SER A 65 4.93 -9.18 5.06
C SER A 65 6.03 -10.18 5.44
N THR A 66 7.23 -10.03 4.90
CA THR A 66 8.35 -10.94 5.16
C THR A 66 9.43 -10.17 5.91
N PRO A 67 9.50 -10.27 7.24
CA PRO A 67 10.58 -9.68 8.02
C PRO A 67 11.90 -10.41 7.74
N PHE A 68 13.00 -9.73 8.01
CA PHE A 68 14.34 -10.29 7.94
C PHE A 68 15.17 -9.81 9.13
N ASP A 69 16.14 -10.60 9.54
CA ASP A 69 16.94 -10.35 10.73
C ASP A 69 18.02 -9.29 10.48
N CYS A 70 18.63 -9.35 9.32
CA CYS A 70 19.60 -8.35 8.87
C CYS A 70 19.65 -8.28 7.35
N ALA A 71 20.24 -7.20 6.83
CA ALA A 71 20.45 -7.04 5.40
C ALA A 71 21.73 -6.26 5.11
N TRP A 72 22.15 -6.31 3.85
CA TRP A 72 23.18 -5.41 3.31
C TRP A 72 22.97 -5.18 1.82
N VAL A 73 23.53 -4.09 1.33
CA VAL A 73 23.43 -3.71 -0.08
C VAL A 73 24.74 -4.09 -0.79
N ASP A 74 24.63 -4.96 -1.78
CA ASP A 74 25.70 -5.28 -2.72
C ASP A 74 25.69 -4.19 -3.81
N LEU A 75 26.49 -3.15 -3.62
CA LEU A 75 26.55 -2.01 -4.53
C LEU A 75 27.06 -2.40 -5.93
N ALA A 76 27.89 -3.43 -6.04
CA ALA A 76 28.41 -3.86 -7.33
C ALA A 76 27.34 -4.50 -8.23
N LYS A 77 26.32 -5.09 -7.62
CA LYS A 77 25.21 -5.77 -8.31
C LYS A 77 23.88 -5.04 -8.17
N ASP A 78 23.86 -3.91 -7.48
CA ASP A 78 22.62 -3.19 -7.09
C ASP A 78 21.56 -4.13 -6.51
N MET A 79 21.96 -4.98 -5.58
CA MET A 79 21.08 -5.94 -4.93
C MET A 79 21.09 -5.77 -3.41
N MET A 80 19.92 -5.80 -2.81
CA MET A 80 19.81 -5.92 -1.35
C MET A 80 19.69 -7.40 -0.98
N ARG A 81 20.62 -7.88 -0.19
CA ARG A 81 20.59 -9.23 0.38
C ARG A 81 20.00 -9.18 1.77
N VAL A 82 19.14 -10.13 2.07
CA VAL A 82 18.45 -10.25 3.36
C VAL A 82 18.68 -11.63 3.96
N VAL A 83 18.76 -11.70 5.26
CA VAL A 83 18.89 -12.94 6.03
C VAL A 83 17.65 -13.11 6.87
N THR A 84 17.06 -14.31 6.83
CA THR A 84 15.93 -14.71 7.67
C THR A 84 16.25 -16.08 8.25
N GLY A 85 16.54 -16.14 9.55
CA GLY A 85 17.02 -17.35 10.21
C GLY A 85 18.37 -17.78 9.63
N ASP A 86 18.42 -18.98 9.09
CA ASP A 86 19.59 -19.59 8.44
C ASP A 86 19.66 -19.37 6.91
N LYS A 87 18.72 -18.62 6.36
CA LYS A 87 18.59 -18.44 4.90
C LYS A 87 18.95 -17.04 4.47
N MET A 88 19.75 -16.97 3.42
CA MET A 88 20.07 -15.75 2.71
C MET A 88 19.31 -15.71 1.37
N SER A 89 18.71 -14.58 1.09
CA SER A 89 17.98 -14.33 -0.15
C SER A 89 18.26 -12.93 -0.69
N VAL A 90 17.75 -12.64 -1.87
CA VAL A 90 17.82 -11.31 -2.49
C VAL A 90 16.43 -10.69 -2.40
N LEU A 91 16.34 -9.51 -1.81
CA LEU A 91 15.07 -8.77 -1.77
C LEU A 91 14.62 -8.46 -3.20
N ALA A 92 13.36 -8.78 -3.51
CA ALA A 92 12.80 -8.67 -4.86
C ALA A 92 13.57 -9.46 -5.95
N GLY A 93 14.36 -10.48 -5.58
CA GLY A 93 15.11 -11.30 -6.51
C GLY A 93 14.33 -12.47 -7.13
N GLY A 94 13.09 -12.69 -6.70
CA GLY A 94 12.22 -13.75 -7.20
C GLY A 94 11.58 -13.42 -8.55
N SER A 95 11.14 -14.46 -9.26
CA SER A 95 10.38 -14.32 -10.51
C SER A 95 8.89 -13.98 -10.28
N LEU A 96 8.39 -14.21 -9.08
CA LEU A 96 7.00 -13.92 -8.73
C LEU A 96 6.89 -12.50 -8.17
N PRO A 97 5.94 -11.68 -8.64
CA PRO A 97 5.70 -10.36 -8.09
C PRO A 97 5.16 -10.46 -6.64
N PHE A 98 5.45 -9.46 -5.84
CA PHE A 98 4.85 -9.36 -4.51
C PHE A 98 3.33 -9.17 -4.60
N THR A 99 2.61 -9.83 -3.70
CA THR A 99 1.20 -9.55 -3.49
C THR A 99 1.06 -8.18 -2.83
N ILE A 100 0.32 -7.28 -3.47
CA ILE A 100 -0.03 -6.00 -2.88
C ILE A 100 -1.34 -6.13 -2.09
N ARG A 101 -1.42 -5.40 -0.99
CA ARG A 101 -2.66 -5.06 -0.29
C ARG A 101 -2.62 -3.58 0.00
N TRP A 102 -3.62 -2.87 -0.49
CA TRP A 102 -3.73 -1.44 -0.29
C TRP A 102 -5.15 -1.08 0.11
N HIS A 103 -5.28 -0.20 1.09
CA HIS A 103 -6.54 0.34 1.56
C HIS A 103 -6.49 1.84 1.36
N SER A 104 -7.53 2.40 0.74
CA SER A 104 -7.68 3.85 0.69
C SER A 104 -7.92 4.40 2.10
N LYS A 105 -7.75 5.69 2.26
CA LYS A 105 -8.40 6.38 3.38
C LYS A 105 -9.92 6.18 3.28
N ILE A 106 -10.60 6.39 4.38
CA ILE A 106 -12.06 6.48 4.41
C ILE A 106 -12.45 7.85 3.85
N PHE A 107 -13.26 7.85 2.81
CA PHE A 107 -13.83 9.05 2.22
C PHE A 107 -15.19 9.30 2.85
N SER A 108 -15.25 10.23 3.81
CA SER A 108 -16.50 10.65 4.43
C SER A 108 -17.17 11.72 3.57
N LEU A 109 -18.37 11.45 3.10
CA LEU A 109 -19.16 12.36 2.27
C LEU A 109 -20.13 13.15 3.15
N PRO A 110 -20.49 14.39 2.75
CA PRO A 110 -21.43 15.20 3.52
C PRO A 110 -22.81 14.54 3.66
N GLU A 111 -23.23 13.80 2.63
CA GLU A 111 -24.50 13.10 2.58
C GLU A 111 -24.31 11.64 2.19
N ARG A 112 -25.28 10.80 2.57
CA ARG A 112 -25.31 9.40 2.11
C ARG A 112 -25.43 9.36 0.60
N THR A 113 -24.45 8.78 -0.06
CA THR A 113 -24.35 8.73 -1.51
C THR A 113 -24.34 7.28 -1.99
N SER A 114 -24.91 7.03 -3.15
CA SER A 114 -24.81 5.74 -3.85
C SER A 114 -23.90 5.90 -5.06
N PHE A 115 -22.81 5.13 -5.09
CA PHE A 115 -22.02 4.99 -6.32
C PHE A 115 -22.57 3.83 -7.15
N SER A 116 -22.82 4.08 -8.44
CA SER A 116 -23.41 3.11 -9.35
C SER A 116 -22.38 2.39 -10.22
N CYS A 117 -21.18 2.91 -10.33
CA CYS A 117 -20.14 2.32 -11.16
C CYS A 117 -18.71 2.60 -10.66
N ILE A 118 -17.82 1.71 -11.05
CA ILE A 118 -16.39 1.78 -10.79
C ILE A 118 -15.61 1.58 -12.08
N ARG A 119 -14.53 2.32 -12.24
CA ARG A 119 -13.48 2.11 -13.25
C ARG A 119 -12.14 1.94 -12.58
N VAL A 120 -11.38 0.96 -13.05
CA VAL A 120 -10.01 0.71 -12.60
C VAL A 120 -9.08 0.81 -13.78
N LYS A 121 -8.09 1.69 -13.67
CA LYS A 121 -7.01 1.79 -14.63
C LYS A 121 -5.80 1.03 -14.11
N SER A 122 -5.47 -0.05 -14.80
CA SER A 122 -4.35 -0.94 -14.49
C SER A 122 -3.82 -1.53 -15.80
N PRO A 123 -2.49 -1.71 -15.95
CA PRO A 123 -1.92 -2.41 -17.10
C PRO A 123 -2.23 -3.92 -17.10
N ALA A 124 -2.59 -4.49 -15.94
CA ALA A 124 -2.95 -5.90 -15.79
C ALA A 124 -4.15 -6.05 -14.83
N PRO A 125 -5.35 -5.60 -15.23
CA PRO A 125 -6.52 -5.55 -14.35
C PRO A 125 -7.00 -6.93 -13.90
N GLU A 126 -6.71 -7.97 -14.67
CA GLU A 126 -7.03 -9.37 -14.34
C GLU A 126 -6.22 -9.90 -13.14
N ARG A 127 -5.14 -9.23 -12.76
CA ARG A 127 -4.29 -9.58 -11.60
C ARG A 127 -4.65 -8.81 -10.33
N VAL A 128 -5.64 -7.96 -10.41
CA VAL A 128 -6.05 -7.06 -9.33
C VAL A 128 -7.41 -7.46 -8.79
N GLY A 129 -7.49 -7.69 -7.49
CA GLY A 129 -8.74 -7.81 -6.75
C GLY A 129 -9.12 -6.48 -6.13
N ILE A 130 -10.43 -6.19 -6.10
CA ILE A 130 -10.95 -4.94 -5.58
C ILE A 130 -12.14 -5.22 -4.68
N THR A 131 -12.16 -4.60 -3.52
CA THR A 131 -13.30 -4.59 -2.63
C THR A 131 -13.74 -3.15 -2.40
N ILE A 132 -15.02 -2.88 -2.55
CA ILE A 132 -15.63 -1.61 -2.22
C ILE A 132 -16.41 -1.77 -0.92
N MET A 133 -16.17 -0.86 0.00
CA MET A 133 -16.83 -0.81 1.30
C MET A 133 -17.68 0.46 1.39
N ALA A 134 -18.87 0.34 1.97
CA ALA A 134 -19.71 1.46 2.35
C ALA A 134 -20.10 1.30 3.82
N ASP A 135 -19.80 2.28 4.67
CA ASP A 135 -20.04 2.25 6.12
C ASP A 135 -19.55 0.93 6.76
N ASP A 136 -18.31 0.54 6.44
CA ASP A 136 -17.62 -0.69 6.88
C ASP A 136 -18.26 -2.01 6.40
N VAL A 137 -19.25 -1.95 5.51
CA VAL A 137 -19.90 -3.13 4.92
C VAL A 137 -19.39 -3.35 3.48
N PRO A 138 -18.96 -4.56 3.10
CA PRO A 138 -18.61 -4.84 1.72
C PRO A 138 -19.80 -4.70 0.78
N VAL A 139 -19.68 -3.83 -0.21
CA VAL A 139 -20.68 -3.66 -1.29
C VAL A 139 -20.46 -4.70 -2.37
N ILE A 140 -19.21 -4.89 -2.77
CA ILE A 140 -18.81 -5.84 -3.79
C ILE A 140 -17.34 -6.23 -3.62
N HIS A 141 -17.03 -7.46 -3.98
CA HIS A 141 -15.67 -7.97 -4.06
C HIS A 141 -15.43 -8.60 -5.45
N PHE A 142 -14.39 -8.13 -6.12
CA PHE A 142 -13.84 -8.74 -7.32
C PHE A 142 -12.52 -9.44 -6.96
N ALA A 143 -12.48 -10.75 -7.04
CA ALA A 143 -11.23 -11.48 -6.89
C ALA A 143 -10.28 -11.23 -8.07
N PRO A 144 -8.95 -11.34 -7.90
CA PRO A 144 -8.02 -11.32 -9.02
C PRO A 144 -8.41 -12.31 -10.11
N GLY A 145 -8.35 -11.88 -11.37
CA GLY A 145 -8.79 -12.68 -12.52
C GLY A 145 -10.27 -12.54 -12.90
N THR A 146 -11.09 -11.90 -12.05
CA THR A 146 -12.50 -11.64 -12.37
C THR A 146 -12.74 -10.25 -12.94
N PHE A 147 -11.92 -9.29 -12.55
CA PHE A 147 -11.99 -7.91 -13.03
C PHE A 147 -11.29 -7.77 -14.38
N LYS A 148 -11.99 -7.23 -15.38
CA LYS A 148 -11.48 -7.10 -16.77
C LYS A 148 -11.08 -5.67 -17.15
N GLY A 149 -10.94 -4.76 -16.19
CA GLY A 149 -10.48 -3.38 -16.41
C GLY A 149 -11.48 -2.43 -17.09
N SER A 150 -12.68 -2.89 -17.40
CA SER A 150 -13.76 -2.06 -17.92
C SER A 150 -14.51 -1.35 -16.79
N VAL A 151 -15.38 -0.42 -17.15
CA VAL A 151 -16.33 0.15 -16.20
C VAL A 151 -17.32 -0.94 -15.78
N VAL A 152 -17.48 -1.12 -14.49
CA VAL A 152 -18.35 -2.14 -13.90
C VAL A 152 -19.44 -1.44 -13.08
N ARG A 153 -20.66 -1.92 -13.17
CA ARG A 153 -21.76 -1.48 -12.33
C ARG A 153 -21.59 -2.05 -10.92
N LEU A 154 -21.86 -1.21 -9.94
CA LEU A 154 -21.92 -1.60 -8.54
C LEU A 154 -23.34 -1.99 -8.15
N PRO A 155 -23.51 -2.92 -7.20
CA PRO A 155 -24.80 -3.17 -6.58
C PRO A 155 -25.33 -1.90 -5.92
N ALA A 156 -26.64 -1.80 -5.77
CA ALA A 156 -27.25 -0.70 -5.07
C ALA A 156 -26.84 -0.71 -3.59
N ALA A 157 -26.11 0.31 -3.20
CA ALA A 157 -25.67 0.52 -1.84
C ALA A 157 -25.59 2.03 -1.58
N THR A 158 -25.97 2.44 -0.38
CA THR A 158 -25.92 3.83 0.04
C THR A 158 -25.12 3.93 1.33
N GLY A 159 -24.09 4.76 1.32
CA GLY A 159 -23.20 4.95 2.47
C GLY A 159 -22.72 6.39 2.58
N GLN A 160 -22.25 6.76 3.75
CA GLN A 160 -21.59 8.03 4.01
C GLN A 160 -20.06 7.87 3.97
N ASN A 161 -19.57 6.75 4.44
CA ASN A 161 -18.13 6.45 4.49
C ASN A 161 -17.80 5.39 3.45
N TRP A 162 -16.94 5.74 2.50
CA TRP A 162 -16.54 4.84 1.43
C TRP A 162 -15.06 4.53 1.51
N GLN A 163 -14.72 3.27 1.30
CA GLN A 163 -13.35 2.81 1.25
C GLN A 163 -13.14 1.82 0.10
N VAL A 164 -11.96 1.87 -0.50
CA VAL A 164 -11.54 0.93 -1.54
C VAL A 164 -10.35 0.13 -1.05
N MET A 165 -10.43 -1.18 -1.20
CA MET A 165 -9.33 -2.08 -0.91
C MET A 165 -8.86 -2.73 -2.21
N VAL A 166 -7.56 -2.79 -2.40
CA VAL A 166 -6.91 -3.42 -3.57
C VAL A 166 -6.05 -4.58 -3.08
N SER A 167 -6.12 -5.70 -3.78
CA SER A 167 -5.25 -6.86 -3.52
C SER A 167 -4.83 -7.50 -4.84
N GLY A 168 -3.71 -8.21 -4.86
CA GLY A 168 -3.25 -8.94 -6.04
C GLY A 168 -1.79 -8.70 -6.39
N PHE A 169 -1.45 -8.94 -7.65
CA PHE A 169 -0.07 -8.90 -8.16
C PHE A 169 0.14 -7.81 -9.23
N GLY A 170 -0.87 -6.97 -9.46
CA GLY A 170 -0.85 -5.96 -10.52
C GLY A 170 -0.59 -4.55 -9.99
N GLN A 171 -0.22 -3.65 -10.88
CA GLN A 171 -0.17 -2.22 -10.62
C GLN A 171 -1.56 -1.61 -10.83
N VAL A 172 -1.97 -0.71 -9.94
CA VAL A 172 -3.18 0.11 -10.11
C VAL A 172 -2.76 1.56 -10.21
N GLU A 173 -3.15 2.22 -11.29
CA GLU A 173 -2.85 3.63 -11.53
C GLU A 173 -3.94 4.55 -10.99
N ARG A 174 -5.20 4.14 -11.16
CA ARG A 174 -6.36 4.93 -10.75
C ARG A 174 -7.58 4.05 -10.49
N ILE A 175 -8.34 4.41 -9.49
CA ILE A 175 -9.69 3.90 -9.24
C ILE A 175 -10.63 5.09 -9.19
N THR A 176 -11.72 5.01 -9.94
CA THR A 176 -12.76 6.05 -9.99
C THR A 176 -14.09 5.43 -9.65
N LEU A 177 -14.77 5.99 -8.65
CA LEU A 177 -16.17 5.72 -8.33
C LEU A 177 -17.01 6.86 -8.88
N SER A 178 -18.17 6.55 -9.44
CA SER A 178 -19.09 7.56 -9.96
C SER A 178 -20.55 7.19 -9.67
N THR A 179 -21.39 8.20 -9.55
CA THR A 179 -22.81 8.05 -9.32
C THR A 179 -23.55 7.66 -10.61
N SER A 180 -22.96 7.97 -11.78
CA SER A 180 -23.50 7.57 -13.08
C SER A 180 -22.38 7.21 -14.07
N MET A 181 -22.74 6.43 -15.07
CA MET A 181 -21.83 6.06 -16.18
C MET A 181 -21.39 7.28 -17.02
N SER A 182 -22.22 8.31 -17.13
CA SER A 182 -21.93 9.53 -17.89
C SER A 182 -20.86 10.42 -17.25
N GLU A 183 -20.65 10.28 -15.94
CA GLU A 183 -19.63 11.03 -15.20
C GLU A 183 -18.26 10.35 -15.21
N MET A 184 -18.17 9.15 -15.79
CA MET A 184 -16.87 8.46 -15.85
C MET A 184 -15.94 9.16 -16.84
N PRO A 185 -14.73 9.58 -16.38
CA PRO A 185 -13.76 10.14 -17.30
C PRO A 185 -13.40 9.13 -18.38
N VAL A 186 -13.26 9.59 -19.60
CA VAL A 186 -12.86 8.78 -20.77
C VAL A 186 -11.42 8.29 -20.63
#